data_d884a0e87953c9bbcdbd27414974cf85
#
_entry.id   d884a0e87953c9bbcdbd27414974cf85
#
_cell.length_a   1.000
_cell.length_b   1.000
_cell.length_c   1.000
_cell.angle_alpha   90.00
_cell.angle_beta   90.00
_cell.angle_gamma   90.00
#
_symmetry.space_group_name_H-M   'P 1'
#
loop_
_entity.id
_entity.type
_entity.pdbx_description
1 polymer ?
#
loop_
_entity_poly.entity_id
_entity_poly.type
_entity_poly.pdbx_seq_one_letter_code
_entity_poly.pdbx_strand_id
1 'polypeptide(L)'
;PAAPPSGRSAEAPPHPIPPAEAVVRHPPSGEPRVPPPAPRQQVAYRELALHPDWLDPVLDALPADLRTDALHHVAARQEFLDMASEASLAPGPPAEWRVEAPAPADDLLRWYRGAGREYGVEWEVLAAINLVETGLGRIRADSVAGAQGPMQFMPATWARWGNGDVQDPHHAIYGAARYLAASGAADGRLTDALWAYNHDDRYVR
;
A
#
# COMPACT_ATOMS: atom_id res chain seq x y z
N PRO A 1 -48.29 7.40 -17.81
CA PRO A 1 -46.87 7.66 -17.75
C PRO A 1 -46.46 7.76 -16.29
N ALA A 2 -45.69 6.79 -15.85
CA ALA A 2 -45.17 6.74 -14.49
C ALA A 2 -44.02 7.74 -14.36
N ALA A 3 -44.00 8.50 -13.26
CA ALA A 3 -42.90 9.38 -12.90
C ALA A 3 -41.63 8.57 -12.63
N PRO A 4 -40.44 9.08 -12.96
CA PRO A 4 -39.18 8.41 -12.63
C PRO A 4 -38.99 8.38 -11.11
N PRO A 5 -38.33 7.36 -10.56
CA PRO A 5 -38.06 7.30 -9.14
C PRO A 5 -37.13 8.47 -8.75
N SER A 6 -37.56 9.22 -7.73
CA SER A 6 -36.79 10.28 -7.10
C SER A 6 -35.42 9.79 -6.73
N GLY A 7 -34.39 10.51 -7.22
CA GLY A 7 -32.99 10.22 -6.98
C GLY A 7 -32.72 10.03 -5.48
N ARG A 8 -31.95 9.00 -5.16
CA ARG A 8 -31.32 8.87 -3.83
C ARG A 8 -30.46 10.10 -3.64
N SER A 9 -30.78 10.91 -2.67
CA SER A 9 -29.86 11.92 -2.18
C SER A 9 -28.56 11.21 -1.80
N ALA A 10 -27.44 11.67 -2.35
CA ALA A 10 -26.12 11.20 -1.92
C ALA A 10 -26.05 11.39 -0.41
N GLU A 11 -25.91 10.30 0.32
CA GLU A 11 -25.79 10.34 1.76
C GLU A 11 -24.40 10.93 2.06
N ALA A 12 -24.37 12.08 2.70
CA ALA A 12 -23.12 12.74 3.05
C ALA A 12 -22.29 11.81 3.96
N PRO A 13 -20.96 11.81 3.82
CA PRO A 13 -20.10 10.96 4.64
C PRO A 13 -20.37 11.23 6.13
N PRO A 14 -20.50 10.18 6.95
CA PRO A 14 -20.97 10.30 8.33
C PRO A 14 -20.04 11.11 9.24
N HIS A 15 -18.80 11.39 8.83
CA HIS A 15 -17.85 12.21 9.58
C HIS A 15 -16.83 12.86 8.63
N PRO A 16 -16.46 14.14 8.84
CA PRO A 16 -15.31 14.69 8.14
C PRO A 16 -14.05 13.88 8.49
N ILE A 17 -13.20 13.63 7.49
CA ILE A 17 -11.91 12.95 7.60
C ILE A 17 -10.83 14.00 7.94
N PRO A 18 -10.85 14.74 9.00
CA PRO A 18 -9.88 15.78 9.00
C PRO A 18 -8.69 15.48 9.80
N PRO A 19 -8.42 15.01 10.84
CA PRO A 19 -7.07 15.18 11.39
C PRO A 19 -6.12 14.02 11.16
N ALA A 20 -6.53 12.93 10.48
CA ALA A 20 -5.70 11.74 10.42
C ALA A 20 -4.39 11.96 9.64
N GLU A 21 -4.44 12.64 8.48
CA GLU A 21 -3.22 12.91 7.71
C GLU A 21 -2.33 13.96 8.37
N ALA A 22 -2.92 15.02 8.92
CA ALA A 22 -2.18 16.04 9.64
C ALA A 22 -1.46 15.45 10.86
N VAL A 23 -2.09 14.53 11.59
CA VAL A 23 -1.50 13.84 12.74
C VAL A 23 -0.41 12.84 12.32
N VAL A 24 -0.55 12.18 11.15
CA VAL A 24 0.50 11.29 10.63
C VAL A 24 1.74 12.06 10.21
N ARG A 25 1.58 13.23 9.55
CA ARG A 25 2.72 14.05 9.12
C ARG A 25 3.37 14.83 10.26
N HIS A 26 2.58 15.31 11.20
CA HIS A 26 3.02 16.19 12.26
C HIS A 26 2.50 15.71 13.63
N PRO A 27 3.01 14.55 14.14
CA PRO A 27 2.57 14.08 15.43
C PRO A 27 2.94 15.10 16.52
N PRO A 28 2.00 15.46 17.40
CA PRO A 28 2.30 16.38 18.49
C PRO A 28 3.37 15.78 19.41
N SER A 29 4.41 16.57 19.65
CA SER A 29 5.51 16.18 20.54
C SER A 29 5.02 16.19 21.99
N GLY A 30 4.91 15.02 22.60
CA GLY A 30 4.77 14.90 24.06
C GLY A 30 3.40 14.46 24.62
N GLU A 31 2.42 14.06 23.78
CA GLU A 31 1.17 13.51 24.30
C GLU A 31 1.20 11.97 24.45
N PRO A 32 0.39 11.40 25.41
CA PRO A 32 0.28 9.95 25.55
C PRO A 32 -0.21 9.35 24.23
N ARG A 33 0.43 8.26 23.79
CA ARG A 33 0.19 7.57 22.54
C ARG A 33 -1.30 7.30 22.33
N VAL A 34 -1.97 8.18 21.61
CA VAL A 34 -3.22 7.86 20.95
C VAL A 34 -2.91 6.73 19.96
N PRO A 35 -3.71 5.64 19.88
CA PRO A 35 -3.51 4.60 18.88
C PRO A 35 -3.40 5.26 17.50
N PRO A 36 -2.40 4.84 16.69
CA PRO A 36 -2.01 5.59 15.50
C PRO A 36 -3.22 5.85 14.60
N PRO A 37 -3.36 7.04 14.05
CA PRO A 37 -4.44 7.39 13.11
C PRO A 37 -4.38 6.58 11.80
N ALA A 38 -3.28 5.91 11.52
CA ALA A 38 -3.05 5.13 10.33
C ALA A 38 -4.16 4.08 9.99
N PRO A 39 -4.72 3.28 10.92
CA PRO A 39 -5.84 2.40 10.58
C PRO A 39 -7.09 3.15 10.15
N ARG A 40 -7.40 4.29 10.76
CA ARG A 40 -8.55 5.12 10.38
C ARG A 40 -8.36 5.76 9.03
N GLN A 41 -7.17 6.23 8.71
CA GLN A 41 -6.80 6.77 7.42
C GLN A 41 -6.97 5.72 6.31
N GLN A 42 -6.50 4.49 6.53
CA GLN A 42 -6.66 3.40 5.56
C GLN A 42 -8.13 3.05 5.30
N VAL A 43 -8.96 3.04 6.34
CA VAL A 43 -10.42 2.85 6.20
C VAL A 43 -11.02 4.00 5.40
N ALA A 44 -10.65 5.24 5.71
CA ALA A 44 -11.15 6.42 5.02
C ALA A 44 -10.85 6.39 3.51
N TYR A 45 -9.62 6.08 3.11
CA TYR A 45 -9.27 5.96 1.69
C TYR A 45 -9.99 4.81 0.99
N ARG A 46 -10.24 3.71 1.71
CA ARG A 46 -11.05 2.62 1.18
C ARG A 46 -12.47 3.08 0.91
N GLU A 47 -13.10 3.75 1.87
CA GLU A 47 -14.47 4.25 1.70
C GLU A 47 -14.56 5.28 0.58
N LEU A 48 -13.60 6.20 0.47
CA LEU A 48 -13.56 7.16 -0.64
C LEU A 48 -13.39 6.49 -2.01
N ALA A 49 -12.62 5.41 -2.08
CA ALA A 49 -12.47 4.65 -3.32
C ALA A 49 -13.77 3.92 -3.71
N LEU A 50 -14.57 3.48 -2.72
CA LEU A 50 -15.86 2.84 -2.94
C LEU A 50 -17.00 3.84 -3.22
N HIS A 51 -16.83 5.10 -2.82
CA HIS A 51 -17.79 6.18 -2.94
C HIS A 51 -17.16 7.41 -3.62
N PRO A 52 -16.91 7.36 -4.95
CA PRO A 52 -16.25 8.46 -5.68
C PRO A 52 -16.95 9.81 -5.57
N ASP A 53 -18.27 9.80 -5.36
CA ASP A 53 -19.10 10.99 -5.16
C ASP A 53 -18.78 11.76 -3.86
N TRP A 54 -18.09 11.14 -2.92
CA TRP A 54 -17.64 11.78 -1.68
C TRP A 54 -16.28 12.48 -1.81
N LEU A 55 -15.56 12.22 -2.90
CA LEU A 55 -14.15 12.64 -3.04
C LEU A 55 -14.02 14.17 -3.05
N ASP A 56 -14.74 14.86 -3.93
CA ASP A 56 -14.62 16.31 -4.05
C ASP A 56 -14.99 17.05 -2.76
N PRO A 57 -16.11 16.76 -2.08
CA PRO A 57 -16.43 17.40 -0.80
C PRO A 57 -15.39 17.16 0.28
N VAL A 58 -14.76 15.98 0.31
CA VAL A 58 -13.71 15.66 1.28
C VAL A 58 -12.42 16.41 0.96
N LEU A 59 -12.01 16.46 -0.31
CA LEU A 59 -10.82 17.21 -0.74
C LEU A 59 -10.97 18.70 -0.44
N ASP A 60 -12.16 19.27 -0.64
CA ASP A 60 -12.42 20.69 -0.32
C ASP A 60 -12.28 20.98 1.17
N ALA A 61 -12.61 20.01 2.02
CA ALA A 61 -12.48 20.13 3.48
C ALA A 61 -11.03 19.89 3.99
N LEU A 62 -10.14 19.30 3.17
CA LEU A 62 -8.75 19.08 3.55
C LEU A 62 -7.88 20.34 3.36
N PRO A 63 -6.84 20.53 4.22
CA PRO A 63 -5.76 21.46 3.95
C PRO A 63 -5.15 21.27 2.57
N ALA A 64 -4.79 22.35 1.88
CA ALA A 64 -4.35 22.30 0.48
C ALA A 64 -3.10 21.42 0.26
N ASP A 65 -2.19 21.38 1.23
CA ASP A 65 -0.97 20.60 1.22
C ASP A 65 -1.20 19.07 1.34
N LEU A 66 -2.40 18.66 1.78
CA LEU A 66 -2.76 17.25 1.94
C LEU A 66 -3.61 16.70 0.78
N ARG A 67 -4.17 17.58 -0.07
CA ARG A 67 -5.10 17.17 -1.14
C ARG A 67 -4.46 16.25 -2.16
N THR A 68 -3.26 16.56 -2.59
CA THR A 68 -2.52 15.76 -3.58
C THR A 68 -2.23 14.36 -3.06
N ASP A 69 -1.79 14.25 -1.81
CA ASP A 69 -1.52 12.94 -1.20
C ASP A 69 -2.81 12.13 -1.05
N ALA A 70 -3.90 12.76 -0.61
CA ALA A 70 -5.20 12.11 -0.49
C ALA A 70 -5.69 11.57 -1.85
N LEU A 71 -5.54 12.35 -2.92
CA LEU A 71 -5.86 11.92 -4.29
C LEU A 71 -5.04 10.69 -4.70
N HIS A 72 -3.73 10.70 -4.47
CA HIS A 72 -2.87 9.57 -4.81
C HIS A 72 -3.24 8.31 -4.03
N HIS A 73 -3.55 8.44 -2.73
CA HIS A 73 -3.98 7.31 -1.92
C HIS A 73 -5.32 6.73 -2.36
N VAL A 74 -6.29 7.57 -2.74
CA VAL A 74 -7.57 7.10 -3.26
C VAL A 74 -7.40 6.43 -4.61
N ALA A 75 -6.62 7.04 -5.53
CA ALA A 75 -6.35 6.47 -6.84
C ALA A 75 -5.68 5.08 -6.72
N ALA A 76 -4.63 4.97 -5.91
CA ALA A 76 -3.99 3.68 -5.65
C ALA A 76 -4.97 2.64 -5.09
N ARG A 77 -5.89 3.06 -4.21
CA ARG A 77 -6.89 2.15 -3.66
C ARG A 77 -7.91 1.71 -4.72
N GLN A 78 -8.29 2.58 -5.65
CA GLN A 78 -9.16 2.23 -6.77
C GLN A 78 -8.51 1.19 -7.67
N GLU A 79 -7.22 1.35 -8.03
CA GLU A 79 -6.48 0.36 -8.80
C GLU A 79 -6.47 -1.02 -8.10
N PHE A 80 -6.31 -1.06 -6.78
CA PHE A 80 -6.39 -2.32 -6.04
C PHE A 80 -7.79 -2.94 -6.04
N LEU A 81 -8.84 -2.14 -5.97
CA LEU A 81 -10.21 -2.64 -6.08
C LEU A 81 -10.47 -3.22 -7.47
N ASP A 82 -9.95 -2.59 -8.51
CA ASP A 82 -10.07 -3.05 -9.90
C ASP A 82 -9.25 -4.33 -10.18
N MET A 83 -8.14 -4.52 -9.45
CA MET A 83 -7.33 -5.76 -9.52
C MET A 83 -7.96 -6.91 -8.73
N ALA A 84 -8.72 -6.59 -7.68
CA ALA A 84 -9.28 -7.60 -6.79
C ALA A 84 -10.37 -8.40 -7.49
N SER A 85 -10.32 -9.74 -7.38
CA SER A 85 -11.45 -10.59 -7.75
C SER A 85 -12.60 -10.44 -6.74
N GLU A 86 -13.82 -10.80 -7.14
CA GLU A 86 -14.96 -10.82 -6.22
C GLU A 86 -14.69 -11.63 -4.95
N ALA A 87 -13.95 -12.72 -5.05
CA ALA A 87 -13.53 -13.54 -3.91
C ALA A 87 -12.58 -12.79 -2.96
N SER A 88 -11.74 -11.88 -3.48
CA SER A 88 -10.84 -11.05 -2.69
C SER A 88 -11.56 -9.90 -1.97
N LEU A 89 -12.77 -9.57 -2.38
CA LEU A 89 -13.62 -8.55 -1.75
C LEU A 89 -14.49 -9.14 -0.63
N ALA A 90 -14.46 -10.45 -0.39
CA ALA A 90 -15.20 -11.10 0.68
C ALA A 90 -14.81 -10.52 2.05
N PRO A 91 -15.76 -10.40 2.99
CA PRO A 91 -15.46 -9.90 4.32
C PRO A 91 -14.49 -10.79 5.09
N GLY A 92 -13.46 -10.17 5.66
CA GLY A 92 -12.47 -10.83 6.52
C GLY A 92 -11.28 -11.44 5.77
N PRO A 93 -10.18 -11.66 6.48
CA PRO A 93 -9.00 -12.31 5.93
C PRO A 93 -9.27 -13.81 5.70
N PRO A 94 -8.60 -14.45 4.70
CA PRO A 94 -8.57 -15.90 4.58
C PRO A 94 -8.14 -16.56 5.91
N ALA A 95 -8.66 -17.74 6.18
CA ALA A 95 -8.47 -18.42 7.47
C ALA A 95 -6.98 -18.71 7.79
N GLU A 96 -6.15 -18.89 6.79
CA GLU A 96 -4.71 -19.12 6.90
C GLU A 96 -3.87 -17.85 7.11
N TRP A 97 -4.45 -16.67 6.98
CA TRP A 97 -3.74 -15.41 7.20
C TRP A 97 -3.50 -15.18 8.68
N ARG A 98 -2.24 -14.94 9.01
CA ARG A 98 -1.83 -14.42 10.32
C ARG A 98 -1.46 -12.98 10.17
N VAL A 99 -2.02 -12.12 11.02
CA VAL A 99 -1.68 -10.69 11.06
C VAL A 99 -0.82 -10.46 12.29
N GLU A 100 0.41 -10.03 12.05
CA GLU A 100 1.40 -9.78 13.09
C GLU A 100 1.80 -8.30 13.11
N ALA A 101 2.51 -7.88 14.16
CA ALA A 101 3.13 -6.57 14.17
C ALA A 101 4.25 -6.55 13.10
N PRO A 102 4.37 -5.46 12.32
CA PRO A 102 5.49 -5.31 11.40
C PRO A 102 6.81 -5.15 12.18
N ALA A 103 7.93 -5.28 11.52
CA ALA A 103 9.20 -4.85 12.08
C ALA A 103 9.14 -3.37 12.52
N PRO A 104 9.95 -2.94 13.51
CA PRO A 104 9.97 -1.55 13.94
C PRO A 104 10.17 -0.59 12.74
N ALA A 105 9.45 0.53 12.74
CA ALA A 105 9.46 1.46 11.62
C ALA A 105 10.87 2.00 11.29
N ASP A 106 11.69 2.25 12.32
CA ASP A 106 13.07 2.70 12.14
C ASP A 106 13.95 1.63 11.48
N ASP A 107 13.69 0.35 11.77
CA ASP A 107 14.40 -0.76 11.14
C ASP A 107 14.00 -0.89 9.67
N LEU A 108 12.70 -0.87 9.38
CA LEU A 108 12.19 -0.90 8.01
C LEU A 108 12.76 0.26 7.19
N LEU A 109 12.70 1.49 7.71
CA LEU A 109 13.22 2.67 7.03
C LEU A 109 14.74 2.57 6.78
N ARG A 110 15.48 2.05 7.75
CA ARG A 110 16.92 1.81 7.60
C ARG A 110 17.21 0.79 6.51
N TRP A 111 16.45 -0.30 6.43
CA TRP A 111 16.62 -1.33 5.41
C TRP A 111 16.23 -0.83 4.02
N TYR A 112 15.09 -0.13 3.86
CA TYR A 112 14.72 0.46 2.57
C TYR A 112 15.79 1.43 2.06
N ARG A 113 16.24 2.36 2.92
CA ARG A 113 17.29 3.32 2.56
C ARG A 113 18.64 2.66 2.29
N GLY A 114 18.97 1.61 3.02
CA GLY A 114 20.18 0.82 2.82
C GLY A 114 20.16 0.13 1.47
N ALA A 115 19.13 -0.65 1.20
CA ALA A 115 18.94 -1.38 -0.05
C ALA A 115 18.82 -0.41 -1.25
N GLY A 116 18.09 0.68 -1.10
CA GLY A 116 17.95 1.70 -2.13
C GLY A 116 19.30 2.29 -2.56
N ARG A 117 20.14 2.65 -1.60
CA ARG A 117 21.50 3.15 -1.89
C ARG A 117 22.41 2.11 -2.51
N GLU A 118 22.33 0.87 -2.07
CA GLU A 118 23.19 -0.21 -2.54
C GLU A 118 22.88 -0.59 -4.01
N TYR A 119 21.60 -0.60 -4.37
CA TYR A 119 21.15 -1.07 -5.69
C TYR A 119 20.68 0.03 -6.63
N GLY A 120 20.71 1.30 -6.22
CA GLY A 120 20.27 2.42 -7.06
C GLY A 120 18.76 2.46 -7.30
N VAL A 121 17.96 2.04 -6.33
CA VAL A 121 16.49 2.05 -6.36
C VAL A 121 15.96 3.05 -5.34
N GLU A 122 14.97 3.84 -5.71
CA GLU A 122 14.33 4.75 -4.76
C GLU A 122 13.74 3.95 -3.58
N TRP A 123 14.09 4.33 -2.35
CA TRP A 123 13.69 3.59 -1.15
C TRP A 123 12.17 3.62 -0.94
N GLU A 124 11.51 4.67 -1.40
CA GLU A 124 10.06 4.85 -1.39
C GLU A 124 9.35 3.74 -2.18
N VAL A 125 9.94 3.33 -3.31
CA VAL A 125 9.42 2.23 -4.13
C VAL A 125 9.46 0.91 -3.36
N LEU A 126 10.55 0.63 -2.66
CA LEU A 126 10.67 -0.57 -1.83
C LEU A 126 9.64 -0.58 -0.70
N ALA A 127 9.42 0.57 -0.07
CA ALA A 127 8.41 0.73 0.97
C ALA A 127 6.99 0.57 0.42
N ALA A 128 6.70 1.13 -0.76
CA ALA A 128 5.41 1.00 -1.43
C ALA A 128 5.10 -0.46 -1.79
N ILE A 129 6.05 -1.18 -2.39
CA ILE A 129 5.89 -2.62 -2.68
C ILE A 129 5.61 -3.41 -1.39
N ASN A 130 6.38 -3.20 -0.33
CA ASN A 130 6.17 -3.91 0.93
C ASN A 130 4.79 -3.60 1.56
N LEU A 131 4.33 -2.35 1.43
CA LEU A 131 2.99 -1.94 1.87
C LEU A 131 1.90 -2.65 1.07
N VAL A 132 2.05 -2.69 -0.26
CA VAL A 132 1.09 -3.30 -1.19
C VAL A 132 0.99 -4.81 -0.96
N GLU A 133 2.12 -5.49 -0.90
CA GLU A 133 2.18 -6.94 -0.84
C GLU A 133 1.65 -7.50 0.49
N THR A 134 2.10 -6.95 1.61
CA THR A 134 1.82 -7.55 2.93
C THR A 134 1.51 -6.55 4.05
N GLY A 135 1.24 -5.29 3.71
CA GLY A 135 1.01 -4.25 4.72
C GLY A 135 2.26 -4.02 5.60
N LEU A 136 3.43 -3.90 4.98
CA LEU A 136 4.73 -3.76 5.66
C LEU A 136 5.17 -5.03 6.40
N GLY A 137 4.85 -6.21 5.86
CA GLY A 137 5.18 -7.48 6.46
C GLY A 137 4.23 -7.92 7.59
N ARG A 138 3.05 -7.28 7.71
CA ARG A 138 2.05 -7.66 8.72
C ARG A 138 1.30 -8.94 8.37
N ILE A 139 1.04 -9.16 7.08
CA ILE A 139 0.37 -10.37 6.60
C ILE A 139 1.41 -11.46 6.45
N ARG A 140 1.22 -12.55 7.21
CA ARG A 140 2.08 -13.74 7.19
C ARG A 140 1.31 -14.88 6.54
N ALA A 141 1.36 -14.93 5.22
CA ALA A 141 0.83 -16.02 4.42
C ALA A 141 1.49 -16.02 3.04
N ASP A 142 1.58 -17.18 2.45
CA ASP A 142 1.92 -17.29 1.03
C ASP A 142 0.68 -16.88 0.22
N SER A 143 0.87 -16.28 -0.94
CA SER A 143 -0.25 -15.98 -1.84
C SER A 143 -0.84 -17.26 -2.42
N VAL A 144 -2.03 -17.17 -3.00
CA VAL A 144 -2.65 -18.29 -3.72
C VAL A 144 -1.76 -18.81 -4.86
N ALA A 145 -0.94 -17.92 -5.44
CA ALA A 145 0.04 -18.28 -6.49
C ALA A 145 1.36 -18.83 -5.92
N GLY A 146 1.52 -18.86 -4.58
CA GLY A 146 2.72 -19.34 -3.90
C GLY A 146 3.83 -18.28 -3.74
N ALA A 147 3.50 -16.99 -3.84
CA ALA A 147 4.44 -15.92 -3.50
C ALA A 147 4.65 -15.85 -1.97
N GLN A 148 5.88 -15.60 -1.55
CA GLN A 148 6.34 -15.81 -0.17
C GLN A 148 6.96 -14.56 0.45
N GLY A 149 6.85 -14.47 1.76
CA GLY A 149 7.53 -13.46 2.58
C GLY A 149 6.95 -12.04 2.46
N PRO A 150 7.53 -11.08 3.19
CA PRO A 150 6.98 -9.72 3.27
C PRO A 150 6.99 -8.95 1.94
N MET A 151 7.81 -9.37 0.99
CA MET A 151 7.89 -8.79 -0.36
C MET A 151 7.27 -9.69 -1.43
N GLN A 152 6.57 -10.78 -1.05
CA GLN A 152 5.83 -11.70 -1.91
C GLN A 152 6.63 -12.23 -3.11
N PHE A 153 7.80 -12.78 -2.86
CA PHE A 153 8.62 -13.39 -3.90
C PHE A 153 8.07 -14.73 -4.39
N MET A 154 7.98 -14.90 -5.69
CA MET A 154 7.85 -16.25 -6.26
C MET A 154 9.13 -17.06 -5.97
N PRO A 155 9.02 -18.37 -5.62
CA PRO A 155 10.19 -19.19 -5.27
C PRO A 155 11.33 -19.17 -6.30
N ALA A 156 10.99 -19.19 -7.61
CA ALA A 156 11.98 -19.13 -8.67
C ALA A 156 12.71 -17.77 -8.72
N THR A 157 11.98 -16.67 -8.47
CA THR A 157 12.56 -15.34 -8.41
C THR A 157 13.45 -15.19 -7.18
N TRP A 158 13.02 -15.74 -6.03
CA TRP A 158 13.85 -15.74 -4.82
C TRP A 158 15.14 -16.54 -4.99
N ALA A 159 15.06 -17.72 -5.60
CA ALA A 159 16.24 -18.54 -5.87
C ALA A 159 17.29 -17.83 -6.73
N ARG A 160 16.87 -16.91 -7.59
CA ARG A 160 17.78 -16.13 -8.46
C ARG A 160 18.29 -14.84 -7.80
N TRP A 161 17.43 -14.12 -7.08
CA TRP A 161 17.69 -12.75 -6.63
C TRP A 161 17.76 -12.61 -5.11
N GLY A 162 17.23 -13.59 -4.37
CA GLY A 162 17.26 -13.63 -2.92
C GLY A 162 18.62 -14.00 -2.35
N ASN A 163 18.78 -13.68 -1.08
CA ASN A 163 19.91 -14.16 -0.27
C ASN A 163 19.43 -14.24 1.18
N GLY A 164 19.53 -15.42 1.79
CA GLY A 164 19.05 -15.66 3.14
C GLY A 164 17.60 -16.16 3.18
N ASP A 165 16.87 -15.81 4.22
CA ASP A 165 15.48 -16.23 4.46
C ASP A 165 14.51 -15.27 3.78
N VAL A 166 13.62 -15.79 2.93
CA VAL A 166 12.57 -15.02 2.26
C VAL A 166 11.54 -14.43 3.25
N GLN A 167 11.40 -15.03 4.43
CA GLN A 167 10.50 -14.56 5.48
C GLN A 167 11.11 -13.43 6.34
N ASP A 168 12.43 -13.23 6.29
CA ASP A 168 13.09 -12.15 6.97
C ASP A 168 12.92 -10.83 6.21
N PRO A 169 12.35 -9.76 6.83
CA PRO A 169 12.10 -8.50 6.14
C PRO A 169 13.36 -7.83 5.58
N HIS A 170 14.48 -7.91 6.28
CA HIS A 170 15.73 -7.33 5.79
C HIS A 170 16.21 -8.04 4.53
N HIS A 171 16.25 -9.37 4.54
CA HIS A 171 16.67 -10.16 3.38
C HIS A 171 15.73 -9.94 2.19
N ALA A 172 14.41 -9.92 2.44
CA ALA A 172 13.40 -9.74 1.40
C ALA A 172 13.48 -8.34 0.75
N ILE A 173 13.67 -7.27 1.53
CA ILE A 173 13.81 -5.90 1.03
C ILE A 173 15.07 -5.79 0.14
N TYR A 174 16.20 -6.34 0.56
CA TYR A 174 17.42 -6.33 -0.23
C TYR A 174 17.31 -7.18 -1.50
N GLY A 175 16.62 -8.32 -1.42
CA GLY A 175 16.28 -9.13 -2.59
C GLY A 175 15.43 -8.36 -3.60
N ALA A 176 14.42 -7.63 -3.14
CA ALA A 176 13.55 -6.79 -3.99
C ALA A 176 14.34 -5.67 -4.68
N ALA A 177 15.19 -4.97 -3.93
CA ALA A 177 16.03 -3.92 -4.51
C ALA A 177 16.95 -4.47 -5.62
N ARG A 178 17.58 -5.62 -5.38
CA ARG A 178 18.42 -6.31 -6.38
C ARG A 178 17.64 -6.69 -7.61
N TYR A 179 16.44 -7.25 -7.43
CA TYR A 179 15.58 -7.66 -8.55
C TYR A 179 15.11 -6.45 -9.37
N LEU A 180 14.64 -5.39 -8.71
CA LEU A 180 14.19 -4.17 -9.39
C LEU A 180 15.34 -3.48 -10.13
N ALA A 181 16.53 -3.39 -9.54
CA ALA A 181 17.72 -2.83 -10.19
C ALA A 181 18.05 -3.60 -11.48
N ALA A 182 18.10 -4.94 -11.39
CA ALA A 182 18.37 -5.81 -12.55
C ALA A 182 17.26 -5.74 -13.61
N SER A 183 16.03 -5.35 -13.22
CA SER A 183 14.90 -5.16 -14.13
C SER A 183 14.83 -3.76 -14.73
N GLY A 184 15.79 -2.87 -14.38
CA GLY A 184 15.95 -1.55 -15.00
C GLY A 184 15.70 -0.35 -14.10
N ALA A 185 15.27 -0.53 -12.85
CA ALA A 185 15.00 0.59 -11.95
C ALA A 185 16.25 1.46 -11.71
N ALA A 186 17.44 0.84 -11.59
CA ALA A 186 18.70 1.55 -11.45
C ALA A 186 19.09 2.40 -12.68
N ASP A 187 18.52 2.09 -13.85
CA ASP A 187 18.75 2.80 -15.11
C ASP A 187 17.62 3.82 -15.42
N GLY A 188 16.77 4.13 -14.44
CA GLY A 188 15.63 5.03 -14.60
C GLY A 188 14.41 4.42 -15.30
N ARG A 189 14.40 3.10 -15.55
CA ARG A 189 13.28 2.38 -16.16
C ARG A 189 12.40 1.74 -15.10
N LEU A 190 11.89 2.59 -14.18
CA LEU A 190 11.10 2.12 -13.03
C LEU A 190 9.82 1.39 -13.46
N THR A 191 9.12 1.91 -14.47
CA THR A 191 7.90 1.29 -15.03
C THR A 191 8.14 -0.15 -15.47
N ASP A 192 9.25 -0.41 -16.19
CA ASP A 192 9.62 -1.75 -16.65
C ASP A 192 9.92 -2.68 -15.48
N ALA A 193 10.61 -2.16 -14.46
CA ALA A 193 10.97 -2.92 -13.27
C ALA A 193 9.74 -3.28 -12.41
N LEU A 194 8.80 -2.37 -12.25
CA LEU A 194 7.53 -2.63 -11.56
C LEU A 194 6.67 -3.63 -12.33
N TRP A 195 6.61 -3.51 -13.66
CA TRP A 195 5.90 -4.48 -14.49
C TRP A 195 6.55 -5.88 -14.42
N ALA A 196 7.88 -5.96 -14.35
CA ALA A 196 8.58 -7.23 -14.14
C ALA A 196 8.29 -7.82 -12.75
N TYR A 197 8.06 -6.98 -11.73
CA TYR A 197 7.73 -7.41 -10.38
C TYR A 197 6.32 -8.01 -10.31
N ASN A 198 5.34 -7.32 -10.88
CA ASN A 198 3.97 -7.78 -11.02
C ASN A 198 3.48 -7.46 -12.45
N HIS A 199 3.08 -8.47 -13.21
CA HIS A 199 2.69 -8.36 -14.61
C HIS A 199 1.27 -7.80 -14.79
N ASP A 200 0.98 -6.69 -14.10
CA ASP A 200 -0.29 -5.95 -14.19
C ASP A 200 -0.02 -4.45 -14.31
N ASP A 201 -0.55 -3.82 -15.36
CA ASP A 201 -0.39 -2.37 -15.60
C ASP A 201 -1.02 -1.51 -14.50
N ARG A 202 -2.02 -2.05 -13.79
CA ARG A 202 -2.65 -1.38 -12.63
C ARG A 202 -1.72 -1.34 -11.42
N TYR A 203 -0.86 -2.35 -11.25
CA TYR A 203 0.17 -2.36 -10.22
C TYR A 203 1.24 -1.29 -10.47
N VAL A 204 1.50 -0.96 -11.73
CA VAL A 204 2.52 0.04 -12.13
C VAL A 204 2.01 1.47 -11.93
N ARG A 205 0.71 1.72 -12.11
CA ARG A 205 0.06 3.03 -11.89
C ARG A 205 -0.02 3.43 -10.43
#